data_7e27c342827fc9461f63f1796ec034b5
#
_entry.id   7e27c342827fc9461f63f1796ec034b5
#
_cell.length_a   1.000
_cell.length_b   1.000
_cell.length_c   1.000
_cell.angle_alpha   90.00
_cell.angle_beta   90.00
_cell.angle_gamma   90.00
#
_symmetry.space_group_name_H-M   'P 1'
#
loop_
_entity.id
_entity.type
_entity.pdbx_description
1 polymer ?
#
loop_
_entity_poly.entity_id
_entity_poly.type
_entity_poly.pdbx_seq_one_letter_code
_entity_poly.pdbx_strand_id
1 'polypeptide(L)'
;MRVIHLITRLIVGGAQENTVASVLGLRRKPGLDVTLVAGLTTGPEGSLESLVASEPGLLTRLPALVRPIHPWLDWRAVRELTALFRKRRPDIVHTHSGKAGILGRLAARRAGVPTIIHTIHGPSFGPFQGPLANGAFRCAERYAGRFTTHFVVVANAMAD
;
A
#
# COMPACT_ATOMS: atom_id res chain seq x y z
N MET A 1 -15.30 -1.73 -12.31
CA MET A 1 -13.98 -2.27 -11.93
C MET A 1 -13.67 -1.83 -10.50
N ARG A 2 -13.32 -2.76 -9.61
CA ARG A 2 -13.05 -2.50 -8.19
C ARG A 2 -11.54 -2.39 -7.96
N VAL A 3 -11.12 -1.25 -7.41
CA VAL A 3 -9.71 -0.94 -7.17
C VAL A 3 -9.51 -0.66 -5.68
N ILE A 4 -8.58 -1.36 -5.05
CA ILE A 4 -8.19 -1.11 -3.67
C ILE A 4 -6.76 -0.56 -3.67
N HIS A 5 -6.61 0.69 -3.22
CA HIS A 5 -5.31 1.25 -2.89
C HIS A 5 -4.92 0.90 -1.45
N LEU A 6 -3.64 0.67 -1.21
CA LEU A 6 -3.10 0.34 0.12
C LEU A 6 -1.84 1.15 0.41
N ILE A 7 -1.84 1.85 1.55
CA ILE A 7 -0.68 2.58 2.06
C ILE A 7 -0.52 2.37 3.56
N THR A 8 0.70 2.52 4.09
CA THR A 8 0.94 2.25 5.52
C THR A 8 0.28 3.28 6.43
N ARG A 9 0.41 4.58 6.15
CA ARG A 9 -0.15 5.70 6.93
C ARG A 9 -0.48 6.85 5.99
N LEU A 10 -1.37 7.73 6.42
CA LEU A 10 -1.79 8.94 5.69
C LEU A 10 -1.21 10.21 6.34
N ILE A 11 0.10 10.21 6.64
CA ILE A 11 0.82 11.41 7.09
C ILE A 11 0.99 12.41 5.94
N VAL A 12 1.34 13.65 6.25
CA VAL A 12 1.73 14.63 5.24
C VAL A 12 3.09 14.24 4.65
N GLY A 13 3.15 14.02 3.34
CA GLY A 13 4.36 13.63 2.61
C GLY A 13 4.05 13.20 1.18
N GLY A 14 5.05 13.33 0.30
CA GLY A 14 4.87 13.18 -1.15
C GLY A 14 4.25 11.84 -1.61
N ALA A 15 4.62 10.72 -0.99
CA ALA A 15 4.02 9.42 -1.30
C ALA A 15 2.52 9.37 -0.96
N GLN A 16 2.16 9.94 0.17
CA GLN A 16 0.79 9.97 0.67
C GLN A 16 -0.07 10.96 -0.12
N GLU A 17 0.46 12.14 -0.41
CA GLU A 17 -0.21 13.15 -1.26
C GLU A 17 -0.51 12.60 -2.66
N ASN A 18 0.49 11.97 -3.28
CA ASN A 18 0.32 11.31 -4.58
C ASN A 18 -0.74 10.20 -4.51
N THR A 19 -0.72 9.37 -3.45
CA THR A 19 -1.71 8.30 -3.26
C THR A 19 -3.11 8.87 -3.09
N VAL A 20 -3.29 9.88 -2.25
CA VAL A 20 -4.59 10.53 -2.00
C VAL A 20 -5.12 11.18 -3.29
N ALA A 21 -4.28 11.93 -3.99
CA ALA A 21 -4.64 12.56 -5.26
C ALA A 21 -5.09 11.52 -6.31
N SER A 22 -4.35 10.43 -6.43
CA SER A 22 -4.67 9.31 -7.33
C SER A 22 -6.01 8.66 -6.98
N VAL A 23 -6.24 8.37 -5.70
CA VAL A 23 -7.48 7.75 -5.20
C VAL A 23 -8.68 8.65 -5.46
N LEU A 24 -8.59 9.94 -5.10
CA LEU A 24 -9.67 10.91 -5.32
C LEU A 24 -9.95 11.14 -6.81
N GLY A 25 -8.88 11.22 -7.63
CA GLY A 25 -8.99 11.36 -9.06
C GLY A 25 -9.65 10.15 -9.73
N LEU A 26 -9.27 8.94 -9.35
CA LEU A 26 -9.84 7.70 -9.88
C LEU A 26 -11.30 7.49 -9.43
N ARG A 27 -11.63 7.85 -8.19
CA ARG A 27 -13.01 7.74 -7.69
C ARG A 27 -14.02 8.54 -8.49
N ARG A 28 -13.60 9.65 -9.10
CA ARG A 28 -14.44 10.49 -9.98
C ARG A 28 -14.67 9.90 -11.38
N LYS A 29 -13.93 8.84 -11.72
CA LYS A 29 -14.07 8.21 -13.04
C LYS A 29 -15.24 7.23 -13.05
N PRO A 30 -16.14 7.30 -14.06
CA PRO A 30 -17.27 6.38 -14.16
C PRO A 30 -16.78 4.93 -14.29
N GLY A 31 -17.49 4.01 -13.66
CA GLY A 31 -17.20 2.58 -13.73
C GLY A 31 -16.07 2.11 -12.79
N LEU A 32 -15.46 3.01 -11.99
CA LEU A 32 -14.47 2.66 -10.97
C LEU A 32 -15.09 2.74 -9.57
N ASP A 33 -15.00 1.62 -8.84
CA ASP A 33 -15.26 1.55 -7.40
C ASP A 33 -13.92 1.53 -6.68
N VAL A 34 -13.53 2.68 -6.14
CA VAL A 34 -12.20 2.88 -5.55
C VAL A 34 -12.31 2.94 -4.03
N THR A 35 -11.44 2.21 -3.36
CA THR A 35 -11.29 2.21 -1.90
C THR A 35 -9.83 2.41 -1.52
N LEU A 36 -9.58 3.07 -0.40
CA LEU A 36 -8.27 3.24 0.21
C LEU A 36 -8.20 2.47 1.54
N VAL A 37 -7.20 1.64 1.70
CA VAL A 37 -6.88 0.97 2.97
C VAL A 37 -5.60 1.58 3.54
N ALA A 38 -5.64 2.01 4.79
CA ALA A 38 -4.48 2.55 5.48
C ALA A 38 -4.42 2.07 6.93
N GLY A 39 -3.22 2.03 7.51
CA GLY A 39 -3.05 1.90 8.95
C GLY A 39 -3.47 3.18 9.67
N LEU A 40 -3.36 3.19 10.99
CA LEU A 40 -3.64 4.39 11.79
C LEU A 40 -2.56 5.44 11.54
N THR A 41 -2.99 6.69 11.37
CA THR A 41 -2.08 7.82 11.20
C THR A 41 -1.80 8.42 12.58
N THR A 42 -0.58 8.21 13.05
CA THR A 42 -0.06 8.76 14.32
C THR A 42 1.29 9.38 14.06
N GLY A 43 1.58 10.48 14.75
CA GLY A 43 2.87 11.17 14.66
C GLY A 43 2.70 12.68 14.46
N PRO A 44 3.81 13.43 14.58
CA PRO A 44 3.82 14.88 14.45
C PRO A 44 3.75 15.39 13.01
N GLU A 45 3.87 14.49 12.02
CA GLU A 45 3.98 14.84 10.59
C GLU A 45 2.64 15.36 9.99
N GLY A 46 1.58 15.45 10.79
CA GLY A 46 0.25 15.81 10.31
C GLY A 46 -0.49 14.63 9.66
N SER A 47 -1.72 14.87 9.20
CA SER A 47 -2.57 13.81 8.65
C SER A 47 -3.34 14.27 7.42
N LEU A 48 -3.35 13.46 6.39
CA LEU A 48 -4.18 13.61 5.19
C LEU A 48 -5.49 12.82 5.30
N GLU A 49 -5.78 12.18 6.45
CA GLU A 49 -6.99 11.37 6.62
C GLU A 49 -8.28 12.17 6.39
N SER A 50 -8.31 13.44 6.80
CA SER A 50 -9.49 14.30 6.62
C SER A 50 -9.90 14.45 5.17
N LEU A 51 -8.94 14.45 4.23
CA LEU A 51 -9.20 14.57 2.79
C LEU A 51 -9.93 13.35 2.21
N VAL A 52 -9.72 12.19 2.79
CA VAL A 52 -10.32 10.93 2.31
C VAL A 52 -11.46 10.43 3.22
N ALA A 53 -11.46 10.82 4.49
CA ALA A 53 -12.50 10.42 5.44
C ALA A 53 -13.84 11.15 5.19
N SER A 54 -13.79 12.33 4.56
CA SER A 54 -14.99 13.07 4.12
C SER A 54 -15.76 12.35 3.00
N GLU A 55 -15.10 11.44 2.27
CA GLU A 55 -15.73 10.67 1.19
C GLU A 55 -16.33 9.37 1.75
N PRO A 56 -17.64 9.19 1.74
CA PRO A 56 -18.29 8.01 2.31
C PRO A 56 -17.79 6.70 1.70
N GLY A 57 -17.37 5.77 2.56
CA GLY A 57 -16.94 4.43 2.15
C GLY A 57 -15.58 4.36 1.45
N LEU A 58 -14.85 5.48 1.32
CA LEU A 58 -13.54 5.51 0.66
C LEU A 58 -12.46 4.90 1.56
N LEU A 59 -12.36 5.33 2.82
CA LEU A 59 -11.28 4.92 3.72
C LEU A 59 -11.68 3.71 4.58
N THR A 60 -10.82 2.69 4.59
CA THR A 60 -10.86 1.56 5.52
C THR A 60 -9.58 1.58 6.36
N ARG A 61 -9.70 1.70 7.69
CA ARG A 61 -8.55 1.66 8.60
C ARG A 61 -8.21 0.24 9.00
N LEU A 62 -6.92 -0.09 8.96
CA LEU A 62 -6.38 -1.39 9.36
C LEU A 62 -5.35 -1.19 10.49
N PRO A 63 -5.76 -1.25 11.78
CA PRO A 63 -4.87 -0.96 12.91
C PRO A 63 -3.63 -1.85 12.99
N ALA A 64 -3.70 -3.08 12.46
CA ALA A 64 -2.55 -3.98 12.41
C ALA A 64 -1.45 -3.52 11.43
N LEU A 65 -1.76 -2.61 10.49
CA LEU A 65 -0.79 -2.10 9.51
C LEU A 65 -0.02 -0.91 10.12
N VAL A 66 1.08 -1.22 10.80
CA VAL A 66 1.95 -0.23 11.45
C VAL A 66 3.26 -0.04 10.70
N ARG A 67 3.93 1.13 10.85
CA ARG A 67 5.20 1.43 10.17
C ARG A 67 6.37 0.54 10.66
N PRO A 68 6.60 0.37 11.99
CA PRO A 68 7.69 -0.47 12.46
C PRO A 68 7.51 -1.93 12.06
N ILE A 69 8.62 -2.65 11.85
CA ILE A 69 8.58 -4.10 11.66
C ILE A 69 8.10 -4.73 12.97
N HIS A 70 7.01 -5.47 12.91
CA HIS A 70 6.40 -6.14 14.06
C HIS A 70 5.81 -7.49 13.62
N PRO A 71 6.53 -8.61 13.79
CA PRO A 71 6.15 -9.89 13.18
C PRO A 71 4.70 -10.31 13.41
N TRP A 72 4.18 -10.14 14.63
CA TRP A 72 2.81 -10.49 14.95
C TRP A 72 1.77 -9.57 14.27
N LEU A 73 1.98 -8.24 14.32
CA LEU A 73 1.08 -7.30 13.67
C LEU A 73 1.16 -7.41 12.14
N ASP A 74 2.35 -7.70 11.60
CA ASP A 74 2.55 -7.89 10.17
C ASP A 74 1.82 -9.14 9.65
N TRP A 75 1.93 -10.24 10.40
CA TRP A 75 1.17 -11.46 10.11
C TRP A 75 -0.35 -11.20 10.20
N ARG A 76 -0.79 -10.50 11.26
CA ARG A 76 -2.19 -10.12 11.43
C ARG A 76 -2.67 -9.21 10.29
N ALA A 77 -1.90 -8.20 9.90
CA ALA A 77 -2.20 -7.32 8.77
C ALA A 77 -2.38 -8.12 7.47
N VAL A 78 -1.47 -9.06 7.17
CA VAL A 78 -1.61 -9.92 5.99
C VAL A 78 -2.89 -10.75 6.04
N ARG A 79 -3.25 -11.32 7.20
CA ARG A 79 -4.50 -12.09 7.35
C ARG A 79 -5.74 -11.22 7.14
N GLU A 80 -5.80 -10.06 7.78
CA GLU A 80 -6.92 -9.12 7.68
C GLU A 80 -7.06 -8.58 6.24
N LEU A 81 -5.94 -8.22 5.59
CA LEU A 81 -5.93 -7.81 4.19
C LEU A 81 -6.39 -8.95 3.26
N THR A 82 -5.92 -10.18 3.49
CA THR A 82 -6.36 -11.33 2.68
C THR A 82 -7.86 -11.56 2.80
N ALA A 83 -8.40 -11.49 4.02
CA ALA A 83 -9.83 -11.63 4.26
C ALA A 83 -10.63 -10.49 3.60
N LEU A 84 -10.14 -9.25 3.71
CA LEU A 84 -10.74 -8.08 3.08
C LEU A 84 -10.78 -8.22 1.55
N PHE A 85 -9.67 -8.62 0.93
CA PHE A 85 -9.59 -8.79 -0.52
C PHE A 85 -10.47 -9.96 -1.01
N ARG A 86 -10.54 -11.06 -0.28
CA ARG A 86 -11.47 -12.16 -0.61
C ARG A 86 -12.94 -11.74 -0.52
N LYS A 87 -13.28 -10.92 0.49
CA LYS A 87 -14.65 -10.40 0.67
C LYS A 87 -15.02 -9.39 -0.41
N ARG A 88 -14.12 -8.43 -0.70
CA ARG A 88 -14.40 -7.34 -1.66
C ARG A 88 -14.17 -7.73 -3.12
N ARG A 89 -13.38 -8.77 -3.37
CA ARG A 89 -13.03 -9.28 -4.71
C ARG A 89 -12.58 -8.15 -5.64
N PRO A 90 -11.51 -7.40 -5.30
CA PRO A 90 -11.02 -6.35 -6.16
C PRO A 90 -10.46 -6.92 -7.46
N ASP A 91 -10.65 -6.18 -8.56
CA ASP A 91 -10.01 -6.45 -9.84
C ASP A 91 -8.54 -6.03 -9.79
N ILE A 92 -8.25 -4.96 -9.04
CA ILE A 92 -6.90 -4.40 -8.88
C ILE A 92 -6.62 -4.13 -7.40
N VAL A 93 -5.46 -4.56 -6.92
CA VAL A 93 -4.85 -4.06 -5.68
C VAL A 93 -3.63 -3.23 -6.05
N HIS A 94 -3.64 -1.96 -5.69
CA HIS A 94 -2.56 -1.02 -5.93
C HIS A 94 -1.89 -0.63 -4.60
N THR A 95 -0.68 -1.09 -4.39
CA THR A 95 0.06 -0.89 -3.15
C THR A 95 1.07 0.24 -3.27
N HIS A 96 1.26 0.99 -2.18
CA HIS A 96 2.14 2.15 -2.10
C HIS A 96 3.11 2.01 -0.94
N SER A 97 4.37 2.45 -1.12
CA SER A 97 5.44 2.43 -0.11
C SER A 97 5.89 1.03 0.35
N GLY A 98 7.06 0.93 0.98
CA GLY A 98 7.74 -0.33 1.24
C GLY A 98 6.92 -1.36 2.03
N LYS A 99 6.55 -1.07 3.30
CA LYS A 99 5.90 -2.08 4.15
C LYS A 99 4.50 -2.47 3.66
N ALA A 100 3.64 -1.47 3.39
CA ALA A 100 2.31 -1.74 2.82
C ALA A 100 2.43 -2.41 1.44
N GLY A 101 3.48 -2.05 0.68
CA GLY A 101 3.81 -2.68 -0.58
C GLY A 101 4.03 -4.18 -0.44
N ILE A 102 4.89 -4.60 0.47
CA ILE A 102 5.21 -6.02 0.68
C ILE A 102 4.01 -6.79 1.23
N LEU A 103 3.42 -6.31 2.35
CA LEU A 103 2.31 -7.01 3.01
C LEU A 103 1.05 -7.07 2.13
N GLY A 104 0.77 -5.97 1.43
CA GLY A 104 -0.39 -5.87 0.54
C GLY A 104 -0.30 -6.79 -0.67
N ARG A 105 0.86 -6.83 -1.34
CA ARG A 105 1.11 -7.73 -2.48
C ARG A 105 1.00 -9.20 -2.05
N LEU A 106 1.58 -9.56 -0.88
CA LEU A 106 1.46 -10.90 -0.33
C LEU A 106 -0.01 -11.27 -0.04
N ALA A 107 -0.77 -10.36 0.55
CA ALA A 107 -2.20 -10.57 0.82
C ALA A 107 -3.02 -10.69 -0.47
N ALA A 108 -2.74 -9.84 -1.47
CA ALA A 108 -3.40 -9.87 -2.77
C ALA A 108 -3.14 -11.18 -3.51
N ARG A 109 -1.89 -11.65 -3.50
CA ARG A 109 -1.53 -12.98 -4.05
C ARG A 109 -2.30 -14.10 -3.37
N ARG A 110 -2.37 -14.10 -2.01
CA ARG A 110 -3.11 -15.11 -1.24
C ARG A 110 -4.63 -15.06 -1.45
N ALA A 111 -5.14 -13.88 -1.79
CA ALA A 111 -6.56 -13.69 -2.08
C ALA A 111 -6.94 -14.02 -3.53
N GLY A 112 -5.96 -14.27 -4.41
CA GLY A 112 -6.19 -14.53 -5.82
C GLY A 112 -6.57 -13.29 -6.63
N VAL A 113 -6.09 -12.09 -6.23
CA VAL A 113 -6.36 -10.84 -6.95
C VAL A 113 -5.67 -10.91 -8.32
N PRO A 114 -6.40 -10.63 -9.42
CA PRO A 114 -5.87 -10.83 -10.77
C PRO A 114 -4.78 -9.82 -11.15
N THR A 115 -4.89 -8.58 -10.70
CA THR A 115 -3.94 -7.53 -11.03
C THR A 115 -3.38 -6.88 -9.76
N ILE A 116 -2.05 -6.93 -9.63
CA ILE A 116 -1.33 -6.38 -8.48
C ILE A 116 -0.36 -5.32 -8.99
N ILE A 117 -0.61 -4.06 -8.62
CA ILE A 117 0.22 -2.91 -8.99
C ILE A 117 0.98 -2.43 -7.75
N HIS A 118 2.22 -2.00 -7.95
CA HIS A 118 3.02 -1.40 -6.89
C HIS A 118 3.66 -0.10 -7.35
N THR A 119 3.42 1.00 -6.62
CA THR A 119 4.11 2.27 -6.84
C THR A 119 5.29 2.41 -5.88
N ILE A 120 6.47 2.60 -6.45
CA ILE A 120 7.71 2.93 -5.75
C ILE A 120 7.81 4.45 -5.65
N HIS A 121 7.64 4.99 -4.43
CA HIS A 121 7.74 6.43 -4.14
C HIS A 121 9.14 6.85 -3.68
N GLY A 122 9.99 5.89 -3.41
CA GLY A 122 11.36 6.04 -2.94
C GLY A 122 11.93 4.68 -2.56
N PRO A 123 13.24 4.58 -2.34
CA PRO A 123 13.87 3.32 -2.01
C PRO A 123 13.37 2.79 -0.66
N SER A 124 12.93 1.53 -0.65
CA SER A 124 12.53 0.82 0.58
C SER A 124 13.72 0.31 1.37
N PHE A 125 14.92 0.34 0.79
CA PHE A 125 16.20 -0.07 1.37
C PHE A 125 17.32 0.84 0.85
N GLY A 126 18.42 0.97 1.61
CA GLY A 126 19.52 1.85 1.23
C GLY A 126 20.50 2.10 2.39
N PRO A 127 21.45 3.04 2.23
CA PRO A 127 22.48 3.34 3.23
C PRO A 127 21.93 3.82 4.59
N PHE A 128 20.66 4.23 4.60
CA PHE A 128 19.95 4.72 5.80
C PHE A 128 19.46 3.59 6.72
N GLN A 129 19.69 2.33 6.36
CA GLN A 129 19.32 1.15 7.15
C GLN A 129 20.54 0.27 7.41
N GLY A 130 20.52 -0.49 8.50
CA GLY A 130 21.55 -1.48 8.77
C GLY A 130 21.55 -2.64 7.76
N PRO A 131 22.68 -3.36 7.60
CA PRO A 131 22.85 -4.37 6.57
C PRO A 131 21.83 -5.52 6.65
N LEU A 132 21.47 -5.94 7.86
CA LEU A 132 20.47 -6.99 8.07
C LEU A 132 19.06 -6.56 7.61
N ALA A 133 18.66 -5.33 7.98
CA ALA A 133 17.38 -4.78 7.56
C ALA A 133 17.34 -4.60 6.04
N ASN A 134 18.41 -4.09 5.43
CA ASN A 134 18.54 -3.99 3.98
C ASN A 134 18.42 -5.35 3.29
N GLY A 135 19.10 -6.38 3.79
CA GLY A 135 19.01 -7.74 3.27
C GLY A 135 17.59 -8.27 3.33
N ALA A 136 16.92 -8.11 4.47
CA ALA A 136 15.54 -8.55 4.65
C ALA A 136 14.56 -7.83 3.71
N PHE A 137 14.67 -6.49 3.58
CA PHE A 137 13.84 -5.71 2.66
C PHE A 137 14.08 -6.11 1.20
N ARG A 138 15.33 -6.25 0.77
CA ARG A 138 15.67 -6.70 -0.59
C ARG A 138 15.09 -8.08 -0.90
N CYS A 139 15.22 -9.04 0.02
CA CYS A 139 14.63 -10.36 -0.15
C CYS A 139 13.11 -10.30 -0.24
N ALA A 140 12.46 -9.52 0.63
CA ALA A 140 11.01 -9.35 0.63
C ALA A 140 10.50 -8.66 -0.65
N GLU A 141 11.18 -7.62 -1.13
CA GLU A 141 10.85 -6.93 -2.39
C GLU A 141 11.02 -7.86 -3.61
N ARG A 142 12.13 -8.60 -3.67
CA ARG A 142 12.34 -9.59 -4.75
C ARG A 142 11.29 -10.70 -4.73
N TYR A 143 10.90 -11.15 -3.54
CA TYR A 143 9.84 -12.15 -3.41
C TYR A 143 8.50 -11.60 -3.85
N ALA A 144 8.12 -10.41 -3.37
CA ALA A 144 6.86 -9.76 -3.74
C ALA A 144 6.82 -9.36 -5.23
N GLY A 145 7.97 -9.03 -5.81
CA GLY A 145 8.11 -8.71 -7.23
C GLY A 145 7.68 -9.85 -8.16
N ARG A 146 7.82 -11.11 -7.74
CA ARG A 146 7.48 -12.30 -8.56
C ARG A 146 6.00 -12.39 -8.93
N PHE A 147 5.14 -11.74 -8.17
CA PHE A 147 3.68 -11.75 -8.39
C PHE A 147 3.10 -10.34 -8.54
N THR A 148 3.95 -9.33 -8.70
CA THR A 148 3.55 -7.97 -9.04
C THR A 148 3.34 -7.89 -10.55
N THR A 149 2.14 -7.49 -10.97
CA THR A 149 1.78 -7.42 -12.39
C THR A 149 2.42 -6.20 -13.06
N HIS A 150 2.40 -5.05 -12.36
CA HIS A 150 2.94 -3.79 -12.87
C HIS A 150 3.64 -3.01 -11.75
N PHE A 151 4.74 -2.38 -12.11
CA PHE A 151 5.41 -1.39 -11.28
C PHE A 151 5.19 0.01 -11.84
N VAL A 152 4.99 0.97 -10.95
CA VAL A 152 4.92 2.39 -11.25
C VAL A 152 6.04 3.08 -10.46
N VAL A 153 6.79 3.93 -11.13
CA VAL A 153 7.84 4.76 -10.49
C VAL A 153 7.47 6.23 -10.63
N VAL A 154 7.78 7.02 -9.61
CA VAL A 154 7.46 8.45 -9.59
C VAL A 154 8.57 9.33 -10.15
N ALA A 155 9.73 8.74 -10.46
CA ALA A 155 10.87 9.41 -11.09
C ALA A 155 11.64 8.45 -12.00
N ASN A 156 12.14 8.93 -13.12
CA ASN A 156 12.89 8.12 -14.09
C ASN A 156 14.12 7.43 -13.47
N ALA A 157 14.81 8.09 -12.54
CA ALA A 157 15.95 7.52 -11.80
C ALA A 157 15.61 6.29 -10.92
N MET A 158 14.35 5.90 -10.83
CA MET A 158 13.91 4.70 -10.11
C MET A 158 13.52 3.55 -11.07
N ALA A 159 13.60 3.79 -12.37
CA ALA A 159 13.22 2.80 -13.39
C ALA A 159 14.40 1.89 -13.79
N ASP A 160 15.63 2.29 -13.48
CA ASP A 160 16.89 1.57 -13.71
C ASP A 160 17.24 0.72 -12.47
#